data_f9ce5d57d9e5c7ed42a4929f57cb08c1
#
_entry.id   f9ce5d57d9e5c7ed42a4929f57cb08c1
#
_cell.length_a   1.000
_cell.length_b   1.000
_cell.length_c   1.000
_cell.angle_alpha   90.00
_cell.angle_beta   90.00
_cell.angle_gamma   90.00
#
_symmetry.space_group_name_H-M   'P 1'
#
loop_
_entity.id
_entity.type
_entity.pdbx_description
1 polymer ?
#
loop_
_entity_poly.entity_id
_entity_poly.type
_entity_poly.pdbx_seq_one_letter_code
_entity_poly.pdbx_strand_id
1 'polypeptide(L)'
;MTARNERDDESEGNDEMTQLVRVQNFCVSMDGFGAGEGQSLEAPFGRAARRAGGVASLPGDLASWGFATASWPNRTEPGGSYGLDDYFTRDFPRNIGAEIMGRNKFGPQRGQWENLDWQGWWGDTPPFHTPVFVLTHYHRSSFSLADTTFHFIDAKPEEALRQAKEAAEGKDVRIGGGVATVRKFLEADLIDTLHVAVAPIEIGRGERLWTSHEDLLDRFHLESVPSPSGVTHLLFWRR
;
A
#
# COMPACT_ATOMS: atom_id res chain seq x y z
N MET A 1 -11.06 67.62 -4.71
CA MET A 1 -9.97 66.61 -4.91
C MET A 1 -10.16 65.54 -3.87
N THR A 2 -10.82 64.47 -4.24
CA THR A 2 -11.19 63.37 -3.34
C THR A 2 -10.36 62.17 -3.75
N ALA A 3 -9.44 61.80 -2.89
CA ALA A 3 -8.61 60.61 -3.09
C ALA A 3 -9.43 59.33 -2.83
N ARG A 4 -9.53 58.48 -3.82
CA ARG A 4 -10.12 57.15 -3.74
C ARG A 4 -9.09 56.19 -3.17
N ASN A 5 -9.39 55.59 -2.02
CA ASN A 5 -8.62 54.52 -1.41
C ASN A 5 -9.04 53.22 -2.09
N GLU A 6 -8.23 52.69 -2.96
CA GLU A 6 -8.31 51.33 -3.47
C GLU A 6 -7.74 50.40 -2.35
N ARG A 7 -8.61 49.61 -1.76
CA ARG A 7 -8.23 48.49 -0.92
C ARG A 7 -8.06 47.27 -1.85
N ASP A 8 -6.85 46.88 -2.05
CA ASP A 8 -6.49 45.60 -2.64
C ASP A 8 -7.03 44.52 -1.71
N ASP A 9 -8.05 43.81 -2.18
CA ASP A 9 -8.61 42.61 -1.58
C ASP A 9 -7.71 41.45 -2.04
N GLU A 10 -6.59 41.24 -1.32
CA GLU A 10 -5.76 40.03 -1.46
C GLU A 10 -6.57 38.88 -0.86
N SER A 11 -7.39 38.21 -1.70
CA SER A 11 -7.92 36.90 -1.39
C SER A 11 -6.73 35.94 -1.36
N GLU A 12 -6.17 35.72 -0.18
CA GLU A 12 -5.32 34.54 0.08
C GLU A 12 -6.16 33.32 -0.24
N GLY A 13 -5.95 32.77 -1.42
CA GLY A 13 -6.43 31.43 -1.79
C GLY A 13 -5.78 30.43 -0.83
N ASN A 14 -6.53 30.03 0.16
CA ASN A 14 -6.17 28.90 1.03
C ASN A 14 -6.21 27.66 0.15
N ASP A 15 -5.07 27.33 -0.45
CA ASP A 15 -4.88 26.11 -1.22
C ASP A 15 -4.83 24.95 -0.18
N GLU A 16 -5.99 24.59 0.36
CA GLU A 16 -6.14 23.40 1.20
C GLU A 16 -5.67 22.22 0.36
N MET A 17 -4.41 21.80 0.58
CA MET A 17 -3.86 20.62 -0.06
C MET A 17 -4.77 19.45 0.26
N THR A 18 -5.51 18.98 -0.74
CA THR A 18 -6.45 17.86 -0.62
C THR A 18 -5.67 16.60 -0.21
N GLN A 19 -6.05 15.99 0.93
CA GLN A 19 -5.49 14.72 1.36
C GLN A 19 -5.76 13.64 0.30
N LEU A 20 -4.71 13.10 -0.30
CA LEU A 20 -4.81 12.02 -1.27
C LEU A 20 -4.93 10.65 -0.60
N VAL A 21 -5.65 9.76 -1.25
CA VAL A 21 -5.72 8.34 -0.92
C VAL A 21 -4.83 7.58 -1.90
N ARG A 22 -3.73 7.04 -1.39
CA ARG A 22 -2.65 6.50 -2.20
C ARG A 22 -2.48 5.00 -1.98
N VAL A 23 -2.28 4.25 -3.05
CA VAL A 23 -1.70 2.91 -3.02
C VAL A 23 -0.29 3.01 -3.57
N GLN A 24 0.72 2.58 -2.80
CA GLN A 24 2.12 2.69 -3.19
C GLN A 24 2.80 1.32 -3.15
N ASN A 25 3.66 1.06 -4.14
CA ASN A 25 4.52 -0.14 -4.21
C ASN A 25 3.72 -1.45 -4.07
N PHE A 26 2.51 -1.48 -4.61
CA PHE A 26 1.69 -2.68 -4.55
C PHE A 26 2.16 -3.68 -5.61
N CYS A 27 2.64 -4.83 -5.16
CA CYS A 27 3.24 -5.82 -6.04
C CYS A 27 2.21 -6.83 -6.54
N VAL A 28 2.24 -7.12 -7.84
CA VAL A 28 1.49 -8.22 -8.46
C VAL A 28 2.38 -9.00 -9.43
N SER A 29 2.04 -10.26 -9.65
CA SER A 29 2.62 -11.08 -10.73
C SER A 29 2.05 -10.70 -12.09
N MET A 30 2.67 -11.16 -13.18
CA MET A 30 2.16 -10.95 -14.55
C MET A 30 0.73 -11.46 -14.75
N ASP A 31 0.34 -12.50 -14.02
CA ASP A 31 -1.02 -13.04 -14.01
C ASP A 31 -1.94 -12.41 -12.95
N GLY A 32 -1.53 -11.27 -12.36
CA GLY A 32 -2.36 -10.37 -11.55
C GLY A 32 -2.54 -10.74 -10.09
N PHE A 33 -1.74 -11.67 -9.53
CA PHE A 33 -1.82 -12.06 -8.13
C PHE A 33 -0.87 -11.23 -7.25
N GLY A 34 -1.41 -10.66 -6.18
CA GLY A 34 -0.60 -9.96 -5.15
C GLY A 34 -0.19 -10.86 -3.97
N ALA A 35 -0.73 -12.08 -3.91
CA ALA A 35 -0.32 -13.11 -2.95
C ALA A 35 -0.70 -14.50 -3.48
N GLY A 36 0.06 -15.53 -3.10
CA GLY A 36 -0.26 -16.93 -3.31
C GLY A 36 -1.27 -17.46 -2.28
N GLU A 37 -1.62 -18.76 -2.40
CA GLU A 37 -2.48 -19.44 -1.43
C GLU A 37 -1.75 -19.79 -0.13
N GLY A 38 -2.50 -19.94 0.96
CA GLY A 38 -2.00 -20.51 2.22
C GLY A 38 -0.90 -19.67 2.87
N GLN A 39 -1.13 -18.37 3.01
CA GLN A 39 -0.25 -17.48 3.77
C GLN A 39 -0.05 -18.03 5.19
N SER A 40 1.21 -18.13 5.64
CA SER A 40 1.62 -18.61 6.95
C SER A 40 2.88 -17.88 7.42
N LEU A 41 3.41 -18.21 8.61
CA LEU A 41 4.68 -17.66 9.10
C LEU A 41 5.85 -18.02 8.19
N GLU A 42 5.87 -19.25 7.65
CA GLU A 42 6.91 -19.76 6.75
C GLU A 42 6.72 -19.28 5.30
N ALA A 43 5.53 -18.81 4.96
CA ALA A 43 5.17 -18.30 3.64
C ALA A 43 4.33 -17.00 3.75
N PRO A 44 4.95 -15.87 4.12
CA PRO A 44 4.24 -14.59 4.33
C PRO A 44 3.46 -14.10 3.11
N PHE A 45 3.94 -14.41 1.92
CA PHE A 45 3.27 -14.09 0.64
C PHE A 45 2.44 -15.25 0.08
N GLY A 46 2.24 -16.32 0.87
CA GLY A 46 1.58 -17.54 0.41
C GLY A 46 2.48 -18.43 -0.44
N ARG A 47 1.88 -19.40 -1.12
CA ARG A 47 2.57 -20.40 -1.96
C ARG A 47 2.12 -20.25 -3.40
N ALA A 48 3.05 -20.41 -4.35
CA ALA A 48 2.71 -20.50 -5.77
C ALA A 48 2.04 -21.84 -6.11
N ALA A 49 1.23 -21.85 -7.16
CA ALA A 49 0.76 -23.10 -7.75
C ALA A 49 1.96 -23.85 -8.36
N ARG A 50 2.07 -25.15 -8.12
CA ARG A 50 3.05 -25.99 -8.84
C ARG A 50 2.61 -26.11 -10.29
N ARG A 51 3.44 -25.67 -11.24
CA ARG A 51 3.28 -25.99 -12.65
C ARG A 51 3.89 -27.36 -12.94
N ALA A 52 3.21 -28.16 -13.73
CA ALA A 52 3.78 -29.41 -14.24
C ALA A 52 5.00 -29.09 -15.11
N GLY A 53 6.20 -29.50 -14.68
CA GLY A 53 7.45 -29.39 -15.45
C GLY A 53 8.22 -28.07 -15.38
N GLY A 54 7.83 -27.08 -14.54
CA GLY A 54 8.52 -25.79 -14.38
C GLY A 54 9.00 -25.50 -12.96
N VAL A 55 10.04 -24.69 -12.84
CA VAL A 55 10.40 -24.06 -11.56
C VAL A 55 9.32 -23.03 -11.25
N ALA A 56 8.57 -23.24 -10.16
CA ALA A 56 7.57 -22.29 -9.72
C ALA A 56 8.28 -21.05 -9.13
N SER A 57 7.93 -19.85 -9.60
CA SER A 57 8.33 -18.61 -8.94
C SER A 57 7.75 -18.58 -7.53
N LEU A 58 8.51 -18.05 -6.57
CA LEU A 58 8.02 -17.90 -5.20
C LEU A 58 7.20 -16.61 -5.10
N PRO A 59 6.05 -16.59 -4.39
CA PRO A 59 5.31 -15.35 -4.18
C PRO A 59 6.11 -14.24 -3.51
N GLY A 60 7.16 -14.58 -2.74
CA GLY A 60 8.12 -13.63 -2.16
C GLY A 60 8.91 -12.84 -3.21
N ASP A 61 9.05 -13.38 -4.42
CA ASP A 61 9.75 -12.70 -5.52
C ASP A 61 8.98 -11.46 -6.02
N LEU A 62 7.69 -11.32 -5.70
CA LEU A 62 6.90 -10.13 -6.02
C LEU A 62 7.54 -8.84 -5.54
N ALA A 63 8.12 -8.83 -4.35
CA ALA A 63 8.68 -7.65 -3.70
C ALA A 63 10.22 -7.58 -3.78
N SER A 64 10.88 -8.54 -4.43
CA SER A 64 12.35 -8.64 -4.50
C SER A 64 13.00 -7.39 -5.09
N TRP A 65 12.33 -6.73 -6.06
CA TRP A 65 12.76 -5.46 -6.63
C TRP A 65 12.91 -4.36 -5.58
N GLY A 66 11.94 -4.23 -4.68
CA GLY A 66 11.94 -3.22 -3.62
C GLY A 66 12.98 -3.54 -2.54
N PHE A 67 13.08 -4.82 -2.14
CA PHE A 67 14.10 -5.28 -1.17
C PHE A 67 15.54 -5.04 -1.66
N ALA A 68 15.75 -5.03 -2.96
CA ALA A 68 17.05 -4.80 -3.56
C ALA A 68 17.48 -3.31 -3.57
N THR A 69 16.56 -2.37 -3.32
CA THR A 69 16.84 -0.93 -3.41
C THR A 69 17.64 -0.40 -2.23
N ALA A 70 18.39 0.69 -2.43
CA ALA A 70 19.16 1.34 -1.37
C ALA A 70 18.25 1.98 -0.30
N SER A 71 17.07 2.46 -0.69
CA SER A 71 16.10 3.14 0.21
C SER A 71 15.09 2.17 0.85
N TRP A 72 15.32 0.85 0.80
CA TRP A 72 14.44 -0.09 1.51
C TRP A 72 14.44 0.20 3.03
N PRO A 73 13.26 0.45 3.67
CA PRO A 73 13.20 0.98 5.04
C PRO A 73 13.89 0.11 6.11
N ASN A 74 13.87 -1.21 5.93
CA ASN A 74 14.43 -2.17 6.90
C ASN A 74 15.80 -2.72 6.44
N ARG A 75 16.52 -1.99 5.57
CA ARG A 75 17.88 -2.40 5.18
C ARG A 75 18.85 -2.20 6.34
N THR A 76 19.44 -3.29 6.79
CA THR A 76 20.42 -3.28 7.90
C THR A 76 21.86 -3.10 7.41
N GLU A 77 22.13 -3.46 6.13
CA GLU A 77 23.47 -3.38 5.56
C GLU A 77 23.55 -2.28 4.50
N PRO A 78 24.68 -1.56 4.42
CA PRO A 78 24.94 -0.59 3.35
C PRO A 78 24.87 -1.28 1.97
N GLY A 79 24.39 -0.54 0.95
CA GLY A 79 24.28 -1.03 -0.42
C GLY A 79 22.87 -0.95 -0.97
N GLY A 80 22.59 -1.75 -1.98
CA GLY A 80 21.33 -1.74 -2.71
C GLY A 80 21.44 -0.98 -4.03
N SER A 81 20.44 -1.18 -4.88
CA SER A 81 20.37 -0.50 -6.18
C SER A 81 19.80 0.89 -6.05
N TYR A 82 20.29 1.80 -6.90
CA TYR A 82 19.73 3.12 -7.14
C TYR A 82 19.04 3.14 -8.51
N GLY A 83 18.14 4.08 -8.72
CA GLY A 83 17.44 4.25 -9.99
C GLY A 83 15.93 4.29 -9.82
N LEU A 84 15.19 3.79 -10.82
CA LEU A 84 13.74 3.89 -10.87
C LEU A 84 13.05 3.15 -9.70
N ASP A 85 13.47 1.93 -9.42
CA ASP A 85 12.92 1.15 -8.32
C ASP A 85 13.15 1.84 -6.98
N ASP A 86 14.36 2.36 -6.77
CA ASP A 86 14.73 3.09 -5.56
C ASP A 86 13.97 4.41 -5.41
N TYR A 87 13.64 5.07 -6.51
CA TYR A 87 12.79 6.26 -6.49
C TYR A 87 11.44 5.95 -5.83
N PHE A 88 10.76 4.87 -6.24
CA PHE A 88 9.49 4.47 -5.66
C PHE A 88 9.61 4.00 -4.21
N THR A 89 10.68 3.31 -3.87
CA THR A 89 10.92 2.87 -2.48
C THR A 89 11.16 4.07 -1.56
N ARG A 90 11.93 5.06 -2.02
CA ARG A 90 12.22 6.29 -1.28
C ARG A 90 10.99 7.18 -1.09
N ASP A 91 10.05 7.19 -2.05
CA ASP A 91 8.80 7.96 -1.97
C ASP A 91 7.80 7.34 -0.99
N PHE A 92 8.02 6.11 -0.55
CA PHE A 92 7.08 5.36 0.30
C PHE A 92 6.65 6.12 1.56
N PRO A 93 7.51 6.74 2.39
CA PRO A 93 7.09 7.45 3.59
C PRO A 93 6.62 8.89 3.33
N ARG A 94 6.73 9.40 2.08
CA ARG A 94 6.56 10.82 1.80
C ARG A 94 5.10 11.26 1.92
N ASN A 95 4.87 12.24 2.79
CA ASN A 95 3.57 12.87 3.06
C ASN A 95 2.48 11.89 3.51
N ILE A 96 2.83 10.75 4.13
CA ILE A 96 1.83 9.81 4.66
C ILE A 96 1.58 10.13 6.13
N GLY A 97 0.31 10.38 6.48
CA GLY A 97 -0.13 10.68 7.85
C GLY A 97 -0.87 9.52 8.52
N ALA A 98 -1.40 8.58 7.74
CA ALA A 98 -2.02 7.36 8.25
C ALA A 98 -1.96 6.22 7.22
N GLU A 99 -2.05 4.98 7.70
CA GLU A 99 -2.14 3.80 6.84
C GLU A 99 -3.38 2.98 7.15
N ILE A 100 -3.99 2.39 6.13
CA ILE A 100 -5.04 1.38 6.25
C ILE A 100 -4.54 0.07 5.65
N MET A 101 -4.65 -1.02 6.38
CA MET A 101 -4.32 -2.34 5.87
C MET A 101 -5.32 -3.40 6.30
N GLY A 102 -5.42 -4.46 5.54
CA GLY A 102 -6.21 -5.62 5.91
C GLY A 102 -5.46 -6.53 6.90
N ARG A 103 -6.20 -7.29 7.68
CA ARG A 103 -5.65 -8.25 8.63
C ARG A 103 -4.64 -9.21 8.01
N ASN A 104 -4.85 -9.62 6.75
CA ASN A 104 -3.96 -10.54 6.04
C ASN A 104 -2.56 -9.94 5.78
N LYS A 105 -2.47 -8.61 5.63
CA LYS A 105 -1.18 -7.92 5.57
C LYS A 105 -0.54 -7.81 6.95
N PHE A 106 -1.33 -7.60 8.00
CA PHE A 106 -0.82 -7.52 9.37
C PHE A 106 -0.24 -8.86 9.87
N GLY A 107 -0.84 -9.99 9.48
CA GLY A 107 -0.35 -11.30 9.92
C GLY A 107 -1.11 -12.50 9.33
N PRO A 108 -0.62 -13.72 9.57
CA PRO A 108 -1.17 -14.94 8.98
C PRO A 108 -2.40 -15.47 9.71
N GLN A 109 -2.69 -14.99 10.93
CA GLN A 109 -3.78 -15.50 11.74
C GLN A 109 -5.15 -15.23 11.12
N ARG A 110 -6.03 -16.22 11.16
CA ARG A 110 -7.41 -16.16 10.65
C ARG A 110 -8.40 -16.41 11.79
N GLY A 111 -9.66 -15.98 11.64
CA GLY A 111 -10.67 -16.14 12.69
C GLY A 111 -10.36 -15.33 13.95
N GLN A 112 -10.66 -15.86 15.12
CA GLN A 112 -10.29 -15.25 16.41
C GLN A 112 -8.77 -15.09 16.53
N TRP A 113 -8.35 -14.14 17.39
CA TRP A 113 -6.93 -13.96 17.69
C TRP A 113 -6.46 -15.08 18.63
N GLU A 114 -5.70 -16.02 18.11
CA GLU A 114 -5.12 -17.13 18.88
C GLU A 114 -3.86 -16.69 19.61
N ASN A 115 -3.10 -15.79 19.03
CA ASN A 115 -1.89 -15.22 19.62
C ASN A 115 -1.95 -13.69 19.62
N LEU A 116 -2.16 -13.10 20.79
CA LEU A 116 -2.17 -11.65 20.99
C LEU A 116 -0.76 -11.05 21.10
N ASP A 117 0.27 -11.86 21.29
CA ASP A 117 1.68 -11.40 21.30
C ASP A 117 2.20 -11.13 19.87
N TRP A 118 1.48 -11.57 18.84
CA TRP A 118 1.81 -11.24 17.47
C TRP A 118 1.65 -9.74 17.22
N GLN A 119 2.74 -9.07 16.83
CA GLN A 119 2.79 -7.61 16.66
C GLN A 119 2.99 -7.16 15.20
N GLY A 120 2.83 -8.06 14.24
CA GLY A 120 3.05 -7.80 12.81
C GLY A 120 4.40 -8.35 12.32
N TRP A 121 4.71 -8.09 11.06
CA TRP A 121 5.90 -8.63 10.40
C TRP A 121 7.15 -7.76 10.59
N TRP A 122 7.03 -6.57 11.17
CA TRP A 122 8.03 -5.50 11.07
C TRP A 122 8.95 -5.36 12.29
N GLY A 123 8.78 -6.23 13.31
CA GLY A 123 9.55 -6.14 14.55
C GLY A 123 9.23 -4.89 15.37
N ASP A 124 10.16 -4.48 16.23
CA ASP A 124 9.93 -3.44 17.24
C ASP A 124 9.86 -2.02 16.66
N THR A 125 10.33 -1.81 15.42
CA THR A 125 10.35 -0.51 14.75
C THR A 125 9.68 -0.64 13.37
N PRO A 126 8.32 -0.66 13.31
CA PRO A 126 7.61 -0.71 12.04
C PRO A 126 7.88 0.55 11.20
N PRO A 127 7.98 0.43 9.85
CA PRO A 127 8.39 1.52 8.96
C PRO A 127 7.27 2.52 8.64
N PHE A 128 6.22 2.56 9.42
CA PHE A 128 5.05 3.41 9.11
C PHE A 128 5.17 4.79 9.73
N HIS A 129 5.61 4.90 10.98
CA HIS A 129 5.76 6.16 11.73
C HIS A 129 4.47 7.00 11.77
N THR A 130 3.31 6.34 11.70
CA THR A 130 1.97 6.92 11.66
C THR A 130 0.96 5.98 12.32
N PRO A 131 -0.27 6.43 12.61
CA PRO A 131 -1.39 5.54 12.92
C PRO A 131 -1.67 4.56 11.77
N VAL A 132 -1.85 3.28 12.12
CA VAL A 132 -2.14 2.18 11.19
C VAL A 132 -3.47 1.55 11.56
N PHE A 133 -4.46 1.60 10.66
CA PHE A 133 -5.78 1.01 10.83
C PHE A 133 -5.82 -0.37 10.21
N VAL A 134 -5.92 -1.41 11.02
CA VAL A 134 -6.01 -2.81 10.60
C VAL A 134 -7.47 -3.23 10.53
N LEU A 135 -7.98 -3.47 9.31
CA LEU A 135 -9.36 -3.89 9.08
C LEU A 135 -9.55 -5.36 9.49
N THR A 136 -10.44 -5.60 10.44
CA THR A 136 -10.73 -6.93 10.98
C THR A 136 -12.11 -6.97 11.64
N HIS A 137 -12.83 -8.09 11.51
CA HIS A 137 -14.10 -8.33 12.23
C HIS A 137 -13.90 -8.83 13.67
N TYR A 138 -12.67 -9.06 14.08
CA TYR A 138 -12.35 -9.63 15.38
C TYR A 138 -11.67 -8.58 16.26
N HIS A 139 -12.27 -8.31 17.41
CA HIS A 139 -11.76 -7.31 18.33
C HIS A 139 -10.34 -7.61 18.79
N ARG A 140 -9.52 -6.56 18.82
CA ARG A 140 -8.20 -6.52 19.43
C ARG A 140 -7.92 -5.10 19.92
N SER A 141 -7.32 -4.99 21.10
CA SER A 141 -6.89 -3.69 21.63
C SER A 141 -5.78 -3.10 20.79
N SER A 142 -5.82 -1.78 20.64
CA SER A 142 -4.73 -1.03 19.99
C SER A 142 -3.44 -1.15 20.81
N PHE A 143 -2.31 -1.08 20.13
CA PHE A 143 -0.99 -1.04 20.76
C PHE A 143 -0.02 -0.21 19.90
N SER A 144 1.08 0.24 20.52
CA SER A 144 2.11 1.01 19.83
C SER A 144 3.45 0.28 19.85
N LEU A 145 4.20 0.41 18.77
CA LEU A 145 5.60 0.00 18.63
C LEU A 145 6.37 1.20 18.10
N ALA A 146 7.37 1.66 18.82
CA ALA A 146 8.03 2.93 18.56
C ALA A 146 6.99 4.06 18.35
N ASP A 147 6.98 4.71 17.21
CA ASP A 147 6.06 5.78 16.82
C ASP A 147 4.92 5.33 15.89
N THR A 148 4.70 4.03 15.75
CA THR A 148 3.58 3.44 15.01
C THR A 148 2.53 2.91 15.97
N THR A 149 1.28 3.35 15.83
CA THR A 149 0.16 2.82 16.61
C THR A 149 -0.78 2.02 15.74
N PHE A 150 -1.00 0.75 16.07
CA PHE A 150 -1.93 -0.13 15.39
C PHE A 150 -3.31 -0.07 16.03
N HIS A 151 -4.32 0.31 15.26
CA HIS A 151 -5.74 0.31 15.61
C HIS A 151 -6.44 -0.83 14.86
N PHE A 152 -7.23 -1.64 15.56
CA PHE A 152 -7.97 -2.76 14.95
C PHE A 152 -9.45 -2.38 14.89
N ILE A 153 -9.98 -2.24 13.68
CA ILE A 153 -11.33 -1.73 13.46
C ILE A 153 -12.15 -2.65 12.56
N ASP A 154 -13.44 -2.80 12.90
CA ASP A 154 -14.46 -3.39 12.03
C ASP A 154 -15.22 -2.26 11.35
N ALA A 155 -14.80 -1.90 10.15
CA ALA A 155 -15.34 -0.77 9.42
C ALA A 155 -15.39 -1.05 7.92
N LYS A 156 -16.38 -0.44 7.25
CA LYS A 156 -16.42 -0.36 5.78
C LYS A 156 -15.32 0.58 5.26
N PRO A 157 -14.94 0.49 3.98
CA PRO A 157 -13.89 1.33 3.41
C PRO A 157 -14.07 2.83 3.67
N GLU A 158 -15.27 3.36 3.51
CA GLU A 158 -15.59 4.78 3.67
C GLU A 158 -15.36 5.26 5.10
N GLU A 159 -15.82 4.46 6.08
CA GLU A 159 -15.67 4.80 7.50
C GLU A 159 -14.22 4.64 7.95
N ALA A 160 -13.53 3.59 7.50
CA ALA A 160 -12.10 3.42 7.76
C ALA A 160 -11.27 4.58 7.21
N LEU A 161 -11.61 5.03 5.98
CA LEU A 161 -10.94 6.18 5.36
C LEU A 161 -11.21 7.48 6.14
N ARG A 162 -12.44 7.71 6.57
CA ARG A 162 -12.79 8.88 7.38
C ARG A 162 -11.94 8.96 8.65
N GLN A 163 -11.84 7.85 9.40
CA GLN A 163 -11.00 7.77 10.61
C GLN A 163 -9.52 8.00 10.30
N ALA A 164 -9.02 7.40 9.22
CA ALA A 164 -7.63 7.54 8.82
C ALA A 164 -7.30 8.97 8.36
N LYS A 165 -8.19 9.64 7.61
CA LYS A 165 -8.02 11.04 7.19
C LYS A 165 -7.98 11.99 8.39
N GLU A 166 -8.83 11.76 9.38
CA GLU A 166 -8.84 12.52 10.63
C GLU A 166 -7.50 12.36 11.38
N ALA A 167 -7.01 11.13 11.50
CA ALA A 167 -5.73 10.83 12.17
C ALA A 167 -4.51 11.29 11.36
N ALA A 168 -4.62 11.46 10.05
CA ALA A 168 -3.52 11.88 9.18
C ALA A 168 -3.20 13.39 9.24
N GLU A 169 -4.02 14.19 9.91
CA GLU A 169 -3.78 15.62 10.17
C GLU A 169 -3.40 16.42 8.91
N GLY A 170 -4.17 16.24 7.83
CA GLY A 170 -3.95 16.94 6.55
C GLY A 170 -2.97 16.24 5.60
N LYS A 171 -2.21 15.24 6.02
CA LYS A 171 -1.37 14.41 5.16
C LYS A 171 -2.18 13.33 4.45
N ASP A 172 -1.56 12.68 3.47
CA ASP A 172 -2.16 11.61 2.67
C ASP A 172 -2.44 10.35 3.51
N VAL A 173 -3.41 9.56 3.05
CA VAL A 173 -3.71 8.24 3.61
C VAL A 173 -3.23 7.17 2.63
N ARG A 174 -2.43 6.21 3.11
CA ARG A 174 -2.00 5.09 2.32
C ARG A 174 -2.87 3.85 2.56
N ILE A 175 -3.36 3.25 1.46
CA ILE A 175 -3.95 1.91 1.48
C ILE A 175 -2.84 0.90 1.25
N GLY A 176 -2.29 0.37 2.33
CA GLY A 176 -1.10 -0.47 2.30
C GLY A 176 -1.32 -1.91 1.83
N GLY A 177 -2.56 -2.36 1.71
CA GLY A 177 -2.88 -3.73 1.28
C GLY A 177 -3.49 -4.56 2.44
N GLY A 178 -3.66 -5.94 2.42
CA GLY A 178 -3.45 -6.81 1.23
C GLY A 178 -4.43 -6.62 0.07
N VAL A 179 -4.38 -7.58 -0.82
CA VAL A 179 -5.10 -7.57 -2.10
C VAL A 179 -6.59 -7.27 -1.94
N ALA A 180 -7.29 -8.00 -1.08
CA ALA A 180 -8.73 -7.81 -0.85
C ALA A 180 -9.06 -6.41 -0.31
N THR A 181 -8.16 -5.79 0.47
CA THR A 181 -8.34 -4.43 0.96
C THR A 181 -8.23 -3.43 -0.17
N VAL A 182 -7.13 -3.47 -0.95
CA VAL A 182 -6.95 -2.55 -2.09
C VAL A 182 -8.12 -2.67 -3.06
N ARG A 183 -8.56 -3.90 -3.37
CA ARG A 183 -9.71 -4.13 -4.26
C ARG A 183 -11.00 -3.49 -3.74
N LYS A 184 -11.32 -3.64 -2.44
CA LYS A 184 -12.50 -3.01 -1.84
C LYS A 184 -12.47 -1.48 -1.93
N PHE A 185 -11.30 -0.86 -1.74
CA PHE A 185 -11.16 0.60 -1.88
C PHE A 185 -11.24 1.05 -3.35
N LEU A 186 -10.75 0.24 -4.31
CA LEU A 186 -10.95 0.49 -5.75
C LEU A 186 -12.42 0.36 -6.15
N GLU A 187 -13.13 -0.66 -5.66
CA GLU A 187 -14.56 -0.90 -5.90
C GLU A 187 -15.42 0.23 -5.32
N ALA A 188 -15.04 0.75 -4.15
CA ALA A 188 -15.70 1.89 -3.49
C ALA A 188 -15.32 3.27 -4.09
N ASP A 189 -14.48 3.30 -5.12
CA ASP A 189 -13.99 4.52 -5.79
C ASP A 189 -13.28 5.52 -4.87
N LEU A 190 -12.50 5.01 -3.90
CA LEU A 190 -11.86 5.79 -2.83
C LEU A 190 -10.36 6.02 -3.03
N ILE A 191 -9.77 5.62 -4.15
CA ILE A 191 -8.33 5.75 -4.41
C ILE A 191 -8.09 6.88 -5.41
N ASP A 192 -7.16 7.79 -5.08
CA ASP A 192 -6.76 8.89 -5.96
C ASP A 192 -5.55 8.51 -6.81
N THR A 193 -4.58 7.81 -6.23
CA THR A 193 -3.39 7.33 -6.95
C THR A 193 -3.08 5.87 -6.62
N LEU A 194 -2.70 5.09 -7.62
CA LEU A 194 -2.38 3.68 -7.48
C LEU A 194 -1.08 3.36 -8.23
N HIS A 195 -0.06 2.97 -7.50
CA HIS A 195 1.18 2.45 -8.05
C HIS A 195 1.24 0.93 -7.87
N VAL A 196 1.28 0.21 -8.97
CA VAL A 196 1.40 -1.26 -9.02
C VAL A 196 2.69 -1.65 -9.69
N ALA A 197 3.51 -2.44 -9.00
CA ALA A 197 4.73 -3.04 -9.52
C ALA A 197 4.41 -4.46 -10.03
N VAL A 198 4.45 -4.65 -11.33
CA VAL A 198 4.22 -5.94 -11.99
C VAL A 198 5.54 -6.69 -12.08
N ALA A 199 5.72 -7.69 -11.22
CA ALA A 199 6.92 -8.53 -11.22
C ALA A 199 6.86 -9.55 -12.38
N PRO A 200 8.00 -9.89 -13.03
CA PRO A 200 8.05 -10.79 -14.20
C PRO A 200 7.97 -12.27 -13.78
N ILE A 201 7.00 -12.59 -12.94
CA ILE A 201 6.73 -13.93 -12.43
C ILE A 201 5.24 -14.29 -12.59
N GLU A 202 4.92 -15.57 -12.51
CA GLU A 202 3.55 -16.06 -12.48
C GLU A 202 3.33 -16.87 -11.20
N ILE A 203 2.22 -16.62 -10.51
CA ILE A 203 1.84 -17.29 -9.26
C ILE A 203 0.81 -18.39 -9.52
N GLY A 204 -0.14 -18.16 -10.41
CA GLY A 204 -1.13 -19.14 -10.87
C GLY A 204 -2.36 -19.28 -9.98
N ARG A 205 -2.23 -19.13 -8.65
CA ARG A 205 -3.34 -19.20 -7.68
C ARG A 205 -3.11 -18.27 -6.51
N GLY A 206 -4.19 -17.77 -5.91
CA GLY A 206 -4.13 -16.94 -4.72
C GLY A 206 -5.06 -15.73 -4.80
N GLU A 207 -4.64 -14.64 -4.20
CA GLU A 207 -5.36 -13.38 -4.13
C GLU A 207 -5.03 -12.52 -5.37
N ARG A 208 -5.96 -12.42 -6.31
CA ARG A 208 -5.81 -11.61 -7.52
C ARG A 208 -6.30 -10.19 -7.29
N LEU A 209 -5.52 -9.19 -7.67
CA LEU A 209 -5.92 -7.78 -7.56
C LEU A 209 -7.01 -7.44 -8.60
N TRP A 210 -6.79 -7.83 -9.86
CA TRP A 210 -7.70 -7.64 -10.98
C TRP A 210 -7.58 -8.79 -11.99
N THR A 211 -8.56 -8.98 -12.82
CA THR A 211 -8.48 -9.83 -14.02
C THR A 211 -7.81 -9.07 -15.16
N SER A 212 -8.21 -7.80 -15.34
CA SER A 212 -7.58 -6.81 -16.21
C SER A 212 -7.56 -5.46 -15.51
N HIS A 213 -6.54 -4.64 -15.75
CA HIS A 213 -6.51 -3.25 -15.29
C HIS A 213 -7.26 -2.30 -16.24
N GLU A 214 -7.72 -2.79 -17.39
CA GLU A 214 -8.45 -1.99 -18.38
C GLU A 214 -9.72 -1.36 -17.78
N ASP A 215 -10.38 -2.03 -16.83
CA ASP A 215 -11.55 -1.53 -16.11
C ASP A 215 -11.27 -0.23 -15.31
N LEU A 216 -10.00 0.10 -15.08
CA LEU A 216 -9.59 1.32 -14.40
C LEU A 216 -9.39 2.51 -15.37
N LEU A 217 -9.26 2.27 -16.68
CA LEU A 217 -8.89 3.31 -17.66
C LEU A 217 -9.97 4.37 -17.86
N ASP A 218 -11.22 4.07 -17.54
CA ASP A 218 -12.30 5.06 -17.57
C ASP A 218 -12.19 6.09 -16.43
N ARG A 219 -11.58 5.69 -15.31
CA ARG A 219 -11.47 6.50 -14.08
C ARG A 219 -10.07 7.06 -13.85
N PHE A 220 -9.05 6.45 -14.43
CA PHE A 220 -7.64 6.79 -14.20
C PHE A 220 -6.90 7.03 -15.50
N HIS A 221 -5.93 7.93 -15.45
CA HIS A 221 -4.83 7.96 -16.40
C HIS A 221 -3.84 6.85 -16.02
N LEU A 222 -3.23 6.20 -17.01
CA LEU A 222 -2.23 5.18 -16.81
C LEU A 222 -0.93 5.56 -17.50
N GLU A 223 0.17 5.47 -16.76
CA GLU A 223 1.53 5.45 -17.29
C GLU A 223 2.20 4.11 -16.94
N SER A 224 2.93 3.55 -17.90
CA SER A 224 3.65 2.29 -17.72
C SER A 224 5.14 2.53 -17.93
N VAL A 225 5.94 2.23 -16.90
CA VAL A 225 7.38 2.51 -16.88
C VAL A 225 8.14 1.21 -16.57
N PRO A 226 8.85 0.63 -17.56
CA PRO A 226 9.67 -0.55 -17.34
C PRO A 226 10.94 -0.19 -16.57
N SER A 227 11.35 -1.07 -15.63
CA SER A 227 12.58 -0.95 -14.85
C SER A 227 13.65 -1.95 -15.33
N PRO A 228 14.95 -1.63 -15.19
CA PRO A 228 16.04 -2.58 -15.43
C PRO A 228 15.98 -3.85 -14.58
N SER A 229 15.27 -3.85 -13.46
CA SER A 229 15.01 -5.06 -12.65
C SER A 229 14.09 -6.07 -13.32
N GLY A 230 13.46 -5.70 -14.44
CA GLY A 230 12.44 -6.50 -15.13
C GLY A 230 11.00 -6.23 -14.63
N VAL A 231 10.85 -5.45 -13.57
CA VAL A 231 9.53 -5.01 -13.09
C VAL A 231 8.98 -3.92 -14.01
N THR A 232 7.67 -3.92 -14.23
CA THR A 232 6.96 -2.82 -14.88
C THR A 232 6.15 -2.08 -13.83
N HIS A 233 6.41 -0.79 -13.65
CA HIS A 233 5.63 0.07 -12.78
C HIS A 233 4.44 0.64 -13.54
N LEU A 234 3.22 0.36 -13.07
CA LEU A 234 1.97 0.93 -13.56
C LEU A 234 1.54 2.03 -12.58
N LEU A 235 1.45 3.24 -13.09
CA LEU A 235 1.07 4.44 -12.35
C LEU A 235 -0.30 4.89 -12.80
N PHE A 236 -1.25 4.85 -11.89
CA PHE A 236 -2.60 5.32 -12.10
C PHE A 236 -2.86 6.55 -11.25
N TRP A 237 -3.43 7.58 -11.85
CA TRP A 237 -3.94 8.75 -11.13
C TRP A 237 -5.31 9.14 -11.67
N ARG A 238 -6.16 9.55 -10.75
CA ARG A 238 -7.55 9.88 -11.05
C ARG A 238 -7.66 10.95 -12.13
N ARG A 239 -8.66 10.81 -13.01
CA ARG A 239 -9.01 11.80 -14.03
C ARG A 239 -9.72 13.01 -13.42
#